data_c1357c2c0b5bddac1d050449efed28ac
#
_entry.id   c1357c2c0b5bddac1d050449efed28ac
#
_cell.length_a   1.000
_cell.length_b   1.000
_cell.length_c   1.000
_cell.angle_alpha   90.00
_cell.angle_beta   90.00
_cell.angle_gamma   90.00
#
_symmetry.space_group_name_H-M   'P 1'
#
loop_
_entity.id
_entity.type
_entity.pdbx_description
1 polymer ?
#
loop_
_entity_poly.entity_id
_entity_poly.type
_entity_poly.pdbx_seq_one_letter_code
_entity_poly.pdbx_strand_id
1 'polypeptide(L)'
;FDFGIFFSGSALRSILINGLDPFLEGNRIPNKNVLKFIADNHWSVDNPNPNAEYPRLGLTTGDIGNNTVNSTYWLRNGSFLRLKNLEIGYKIPYGRIYVSGANLLRFSPFDLWDPELSSWNSYPLQRTVNVGLQLNF
;
A
#
# COMPACT_ATOMS: atom_id res chain seq x y z
N PHE A 1 5.23 35.33 3.16
CA PHE A 1 5.13 33.88 2.99
C PHE A 1 3.83 33.39 3.57
N ASP A 2 3.26 32.40 2.94
CA ASP A 2 2.12 31.62 3.44
C ASP A 2 2.42 30.14 3.22
N PHE A 3 1.89 29.30 4.09
CA PHE A 3 2.02 27.86 3.94
C PHE A 3 0.75 27.16 4.41
N GLY A 4 0.45 26.04 3.79
CA GLY A 4 -0.62 25.15 4.18
C GLY A 4 -0.10 23.72 4.25
N ILE A 5 -0.43 23.02 5.33
CA ILE A 5 -0.07 21.60 5.51
C ILE A 5 -1.33 20.84 5.90
N PHE A 6 -1.55 19.70 5.24
CA PHE A 6 -2.66 18.82 5.57
C PHE A 6 -2.18 17.38 5.68
N PHE A 7 -2.43 16.78 6.84
CA PHE A 7 -2.21 15.36 7.09
C PHE A 7 -3.54 14.61 7.09
N SER A 8 -3.52 13.39 6.58
CA SER A 8 -4.61 12.43 6.66
C SER A 8 -4.06 11.10 7.16
N GLY A 9 -4.82 10.41 7.98
CA GLY A 9 -4.37 9.12 8.51
C GLY A 9 -5.50 8.31 9.13
N SER A 10 -5.21 7.05 9.39
CA SER A 10 -6.07 6.13 10.12
C SER A 10 -5.24 5.30 11.07
N ALA A 11 -5.68 5.22 12.31
CA ALA A 11 -5.07 4.36 13.32
C ALA A 11 -5.98 3.15 13.61
N LEU A 12 -5.43 2.11 14.22
CA LEU A 12 -6.15 0.89 14.62
C LEU A 12 -6.90 0.21 13.47
N ARG A 13 -6.36 0.32 12.27
CA ARG A 13 -6.91 -0.29 11.06
C ARG A 13 -6.25 -1.62 10.77
N SER A 14 -7.05 -2.65 10.47
CA SER A 14 -6.58 -3.93 9.97
C SER A 14 -6.86 -4.06 8.47
N ILE A 15 -5.91 -4.63 7.74
CA ILE A 15 -6.02 -4.99 6.33
C ILE A 15 -5.93 -6.51 6.21
N LEU A 16 -6.89 -7.11 5.52
CA LEU A 16 -6.88 -8.53 5.20
C LEU A 16 -6.15 -8.75 3.87
N ILE A 17 -5.06 -9.53 3.88
CA ILE A 17 -4.20 -9.74 2.70
C ILE A 17 -4.40 -11.10 2.02
N ASN A 18 -5.46 -11.83 2.35
CA ASN A 18 -5.75 -13.16 1.80
C ASN A 18 -6.06 -13.18 0.28
N GLY A 19 -6.23 -12.00 -0.33
CA GLY A 19 -6.47 -11.87 -1.77
C GLY A 19 -5.21 -11.85 -2.63
N LEU A 20 -4.02 -12.06 -2.05
CA LEU A 20 -2.76 -12.11 -2.79
C LEU A 20 -2.63 -13.45 -3.54
N ASP A 21 -2.30 -13.41 -4.82
CA ASP A 21 -1.88 -14.60 -5.55
C ASP A 21 -0.59 -15.19 -4.94
N PRO A 22 -0.50 -16.50 -4.71
CA PRO A 22 -1.42 -17.57 -5.10
C PRO A 22 -2.49 -17.92 -4.05
N PHE A 23 -2.66 -17.14 -2.97
CA PHE A 23 -3.55 -17.42 -1.83
C PHE A 23 -4.95 -16.82 -2.01
N LEU A 24 -5.39 -16.62 -3.23
CA LEU A 24 -6.73 -16.10 -3.51
C LEU A 24 -7.80 -17.12 -3.11
N GLU A 25 -8.81 -16.68 -2.35
CA GLU A 25 -9.94 -17.49 -1.96
C GLU A 25 -10.73 -17.97 -3.19
N GLY A 26 -11.10 -19.24 -3.20
CA GLY A 26 -11.85 -19.88 -4.27
C GLY A 26 -11.00 -20.74 -5.20
N ASN A 27 -11.61 -21.71 -5.81
CA ASN A 27 -11.05 -22.86 -6.55
C ASN A 27 -10.15 -22.56 -7.76
N ARG A 28 -9.52 -21.42 -7.80
CA ARG A 28 -8.65 -21.05 -8.92
C ARG A 28 -7.29 -20.68 -8.38
N ILE A 29 -6.38 -21.65 -8.44
CA ILE A 29 -4.96 -21.31 -8.59
C ILE A 29 -4.83 -21.07 -10.10
N PRO A 30 -4.96 -19.82 -10.55
CA PRO A 30 -4.74 -19.55 -11.97
C PRO A 30 -3.27 -19.79 -12.25
N ASN A 31 -2.91 -20.04 -13.50
CA ASN A 31 -1.54 -20.06 -13.99
C ASN A 31 -0.90 -18.67 -13.87
N LYS A 32 -0.85 -18.16 -12.64
CA LYS A 32 -0.29 -16.85 -12.32
C LYS A 32 1.07 -17.02 -11.66
N ASN A 33 1.96 -16.08 -11.94
CA ASN A 33 3.25 -16.03 -11.30
C ASN A 33 3.09 -15.71 -9.82
N VAL A 34 4.02 -16.22 -9.01
CA VAL A 34 4.12 -15.87 -7.59
C VAL A 34 4.90 -14.56 -7.46
N LEU A 35 4.43 -13.68 -6.60
CA LEU A 35 5.14 -12.44 -6.28
C LEU A 35 6.47 -12.76 -5.61
N LYS A 36 7.54 -12.02 -5.97
CA LYS A 36 8.90 -12.31 -5.51
C LYS A 36 9.01 -12.38 -3.99
N PHE A 37 8.41 -11.45 -3.26
CA PHE A 37 8.48 -11.43 -1.79
C PHE A 37 7.80 -12.64 -1.14
N ILE A 38 6.77 -13.24 -1.79
CA ILE A 38 6.15 -14.49 -1.34
C ILE A 38 7.09 -15.67 -1.64
N ALA A 39 7.67 -15.71 -2.86
CA ALA A 39 8.60 -16.75 -3.25
C ALA A 39 9.84 -16.80 -2.35
N ASP A 40 10.34 -15.64 -1.93
CA ASP A 40 11.52 -15.54 -1.08
C ASP A 40 11.24 -15.88 0.40
N ASN A 41 9.99 -15.72 0.88
CA ASN A 41 9.61 -15.83 2.29
C ASN A 41 8.51 -16.86 2.59
N HIS A 42 8.31 -17.86 1.73
CA HIS A 42 7.35 -18.92 2.02
C HIS A 42 8.02 -20.12 2.72
N TRP A 43 7.21 -20.85 3.47
CA TRP A 43 7.62 -22.13 4.03
C TRP A 43 7.62 -23.21 2.93
N SER A 44 8.63 -24.05 2.89
CA SER A 44 8.64 -25.25 2.04
C SER A 44 9.26 -26.44 2.75
N VAL A 45 9.03 -27.64 2.22
CA VAL A 45 9.65 -28.87 2.76
C VAL A 45 11.16 -28.84 2.56
N ASP A 46 11.63 -28.27 1.45
CA ASP A 46 13.06 -28.17 1.12
C ASP A 46 13.76 -27.04 1.91
N ASN A 47 12.98 -26.05 2.37
CA ASN A 47 13.46 -24.97 3.23
C ASN A 47 12.45 -24.72 4.36
N PRO A 48 12.44 -25.55 5.42
CA PRO A 48 11.49 -25.47 6.53
C PRO A 48 11.83 -24.32 7.48
N ASN A 49 11.61 -23.08 7.04
CA ASN A 49 11.83 -21.89 7.84
C ASN A 49 10.64 -21.66 8.79
N PRO A 50 10.81 -21.82 10.13
CA PRO A 50 9.73 -21.58 11.09
C PRO A 50 9.29 -20.11 11.18
N ASN A 51 10.10 -19.19 10.67
CA ASN A 51 9.81 -17.76 10.63
C ASN A 51 9.33 -17.30 9.23
N ALA A 52 8.95 -18.22 8.35
CA ALA A 52 8.41 -17.89 7.05
C ALA A 52 7.15 -17.02 7.20
N GLU A 53 7.12 -15.92 6.49
CA GLU A 53 6.01 -14.96 6.53
C GLU A 53 4.79 -15.48 5.74
N TYR A 54 5.01 -16.41 4.81
CA TYR A 54 3.95 -16.98 3.97
C TYR A 54 3.92 -18.51 4.11
N PRO A 55 2.71 -19.11 4.03
CA PRO A 55 2.57 -20.55 4.13
C PRO A 55 3.06 -21.25 2.86
N ARG A 56 3.05 -22.57 2.89
CA ARG A 56 3.44 -23.42 1.77
C ARG A 56 2.66 -23.06 0.49
N LEU A 57 3.38 -22.97 -0.60
CA LEU A 57 2.81 -22.89 -1.94
C LEU A 57 2.33 -24.27 -2.41
N GLY A 58 1.36 -24.29 -3.32
CA GLY A 58 0.84 -25.52 -3.92
C GLY A 58 0.26 -25.23 -5.31
N LEU A 59 0.06 -26.28 -6.09
CA LEU A 59 -0.45 -26.19 -7.46
C LEU A 59 -1.97 -26.33 -7.54
N THR A 60 -2.57 -26.90 -6.53
CA THR A 60 -4.02 -27.14 -6.48
C THR A 60 -4.63 -26.61 -5.19
N THR A 61 -5.93 -26.37 -5.19
CA THR A 61 -6.68 -26.03 -3.99
C THR A 61 -6.65 -27.13 -2.94
N GLY A 62 -6.51 -28.39 -3.34
CA GLY A 62 -6.30 -29.51 -2.42
C GLY A 62 -4.99 -29.40 -1.65
N ASP A 63 -3.95 -28.84 -2.27
CA ASP A 63 -2.64 -28.69 -1.62
C ASP A 63 -2.61 -27.55 -0.61
N ILE A 64 -3.34 -26.47 -0.86
CA ILE A 64 -3.26 -25.23 -0.08
C ILE A 64 -4.60 -24.70 0.42
N GLY A 65 -5.68 -25.50 0.35
CA GLY A 65 -7.04 -25.03 0.69
C GLY A 65 -7.13 -24.41 2.07
N ASN A 66 -6.44 -24.97 3.06
CA ASN A 66 -6.38 -24.38 4.40
C ASN A 66 -5.64 -23.04 4.45
N ASN A 67 -4.70 -22.80 3.54
CA ASN A 67 -3.92 -21.55 3.47
C ASN A 67 -4.67 -20.39 2.81
N THR A 68 -5.80 -20.68 2.17
CA THR A 68 -6.64 -19.67 1.49
C THR A 68 -7.84 -19.21 2.33
N VAL A 69 -8.07 -19.85 3.49
CA VAL A 69 -9.19 -19.53 4.37
C VAL A 69 -8.94 -18.21 5.08
N ASN A 70 -10.00 -17.39 5.17
CA ASN A 70 -10.00 -16.17 5.96
C ASN A 70 -9.67 -16.46 7.43
N SER A 71 -8.60 -15.86 7.93
CA SER A 71 -8.15 -16.02 9.30
C SER A 71 -7.39 -14.77 9.78
N THR A 72 -7.16 -14.69 11.08
CA THR A 72 -6.33 -13.64 11.68
C THR A 72 -4.88 -13.66 11.20
N TYR A 73 -4.41 -14.79 10.67
CA TYR A 73 -3.09 -14.91 10.05
C TYR A 73 -2.90 -13.91 8.89
N TRP A 74 -3.95 -13.62 8.14
CA TRP A 74 -3.92 -12.71 7.00
C TRP A 74 -4.16 -11.25 7.37
N LEU A 75 -4.38 -10.94 8.66
CA LEU A 75 -4.53 -9.56 9.11
C LEU A 75 -3.17 -8.88 9.25
N ARG A 76 -3.06 -7.69 8.71
CA ARG A 76 -1.91 -6.80 8.85
C ARG A 76 -2.34 -5.46 9.42
N ASN A 77 -1.42 -4.80 10.12
CA ASN A 77 -1.66 -3.44 10.59
C ASN A 77 -1.66 -2.46 9.41
N GLY A 78 -2.82 -1.93 9.08
CA GLY A 78 -3.03 -0.98 8.00
C GLY A 78 -3.07 0.47 8.45
N SER A 79 -2.60 0.79 9.65
CA SER A 79 -2.51 2.17 10.13
C SER A 79 -1.53 2.97 9.27
N PHE A 80 -1.85 4.22 9.03
CA PHE A 80 -0.98 5.11 8.25
C PHE A 80 -1.16 6.58 8.63
N LEU A 81 -0.16 7.37 8.34
CA LEU A 81 -0.18 8.83 8.34
C LEU A 81 0.42 9.32 7.01
N ARG A 82 -0.27 10.21 6.34
CA ARG A 82 0.14 10.77 5.04
C ARG A 82 0.18 12.28 5.09
N LEU A 83 1.26 12.87 4.58
CA LEU A 83 1.28 14.28 4.19
C LEU A 83 0.54 14.41 2.85
N LYS A 84 -0.75 14.74 2.96
CA LYS A 84 -1.67 14.72 1.82
C LYS A 84 -1.51 15.95 0.94
N ASN A 85 -1.39 17.13 1.56
CA ASN A 85 -1.14 18.37 0.85
C ASN A 85 -0.11 19.21 1.60
N LEU A 86 0.79 19.81 0.85
CA LEU A 86 1.70 20.84 1.28
C LEU A 86 1.67 21.97 0.24
N GLU A 87 1.54 23.19 0.68
CA GLU A 87 1.66 24.36 -0.17
C GLU A 87 2.50 25.44 0.52
N ILE A 88 3.43 26.01 -0.22
CA ILE A 88 4.26 27.14 0.22
C ILE A 88 4.11 28.22 -0.84
N GLY A 89 3.68 29.40 -0.43
CA GLY A 89 3.48 30.56 -1.28
C GLY A 89 4.28 31.77 -0.85
N TYR A 90 4.64 32.58 -1.82
CA TYR A 90 5.27 33.87 -1.64
C TYR A 90 4.49 34.95 -2.40
N LYS A 91 4.03 35.96 -1.66
CA LYS A 91 3.32 37.13 -2.25
C LYS A 91 4.33 38.08 -2.84
N ILE A 92 4.06 38.50 -4.06
CA ILE A 92 4.78 39.53 -4.80
C ILE A 92 3.82 40.72 -5.07
N PRO A 93 4.32 41.91 -5.42
CA PRO A 93 3.44 43.12 -5.57
C PRO A 93 2.23 42.95 -6.50
N TYR A 94 2.34 42.13 -7.53
CA TYR A 94 1.30 41.90 -8.53
C TYR A 94 0.81 40.43 -8.57
N GLY A 95 1.00 39.66 -7.49
CA GLY A 95 0.55 38.28 -7.49
C GLY A 95 1.16 37.40 -6.42
N ARG A 96 1.22 36.11 -6.71
CA ARG A 96 1.74 35.07 -5.82
C ARG A 96 2.44 33.97 -6.61
N ILE A 97 3.62 33.57 -6.17
CA ILE A 97 4.31 32.38 -6.65
C ILE A 97 4.12 31.29 -5.59
N TYR A 98 3.81 30.08 -5.99
CA TYR A 98 3.64 28.98 -5.04
C TYR A 98 4.16 27.65 -5.57
N VAL A 99 4.51 26.77 -4.63
CA VAL A 99 4.80 25.37 -4.86
C VAL A 99 3.81 24.57 -4.04
N SER A 100 3.14 23.62 -4.67
CA SER A 100 2.23 22.70 -3.97
C SER A 100 2.58 21.24 -4.28
N GLY A 101 2.31 20.39 -3.31
CA GLY A 101 2.51 18.97 -3.47
C GLY A 101 1.37 18.16 -2.88
N ALA A 102 1.04 17.05 -3.53
CA ALA A 102 0.05 16.11 -3.06
C ALA A 102 0.67 14.73 -2.82
N ASN A 103 0.22 14.05 -1.78
CA ASN A 103 0.65 12.69 -1.40
C ASN A 103 2.18 12.56 -1.22
N LEU A 104 2.83 13.57 -0.62
CA LEU A 104 4.29 13.69 -0.59
C LEU A 104 4.97 12.62 0.24
N LEU A 105 4.45 12.33 1.44
CA LEU A 105 5.03 11.38 2.37
C LEU A 105 3.94 10.44 2.91
N ARG A 106 4.31 9.18 3.11
CA ARG A 106 3.49 8.18 3.75
C ARG A 106 4.31 7.46 4.82
N PHE A 107 3.76 7.37 6.02
CA PHE A 107 4.28 6.58 7.14
C PHE A 107 3.27 5.48 7.44
N SER A 108 3.67 4.22 7.34
CA SER A 108 2.82 3.06 7.60
C SER A 108 3.70 1.85 7.91
N PRO A 109 3.30 0.96 8.83
CA PRO A 109 3.92 -0.35 8.98
C PRO A 109 3.53 -1.32 7.86
N PHE A 110 2.54 -0.96 7.03
CA PHE A 110 2.08 -1.75 5.89
C PHE A 110 2.75 -1.28 4.61
N ASP A 111 3.48 -2.14 3.93
CA ASP A 111 4.32 -1.84 2.77
C ASP A 111 3.98 -2.63 1.49
N LEU A 112 3.07 -3.62 1.57
CA LEU A 112 2.71 -4.44 0.41
C LEU A 112 2.05 -3.62 -0.71
N TRP A 113 1.17 -2.67 -0.32
CA TRP A 113 0.57 -1.66 -1.21
C TRP A 113 0.20 -0.42 -0.42
N ASP A 114 -0.44 0.55 -1.05
CA ASP A 114 -0.87 1.75 -0.35
C ASP A 114 -2.05 1.45 0.59
N PRO A 115 -1.93 1.67 1.91
CA PRO A 115 -2.98 1.32 2.88
C PRO A 115 -4.29 2.08 2.69
N GLU A 116 -4.33 3.18 1.96
CA GLU A 116 -5.59 3.86 1.61
C GLU A 116 -6.39 3.09 0.54
N LEU A 117 -5.71 2.22 -0.22
CA LEU A 117 -6.37 1.42 -1.26
C LEU A 117 -7.10 0.22 -0.63
N SER A 118 -8.21 -0.15 -1.24
CA SER A 118 -9.02 -1.30 -0.81
C SER A 118 -8.44 -2.64 -1.25
N SER A 119 -7.55 -2.64 -2.24
CA SER A 119 -7.06 -3.86 -2.88
C SER A 119 -5.64 -3.66 -3.43
N TRP A 120 -4.87 -4.74 -3.48
CA TRP A 120 -3.50 -4.76 -4.00
C TRP A 120 -3.41 -4.46 -5.51
N ASN A 121 -4.48 -4.72 -6.27
CA ASN A 121 -4.53 -4.46 -7.71
C ASN A 121 -5.11 -3.08 -8.07
N SER A 122 -5.36 -2.23 -7.08
CA SER A 122 -5.79 -0.85 -7.31
C SER A 122 -4.63 0.01 -7.79
N TYR A 123 -4.93 1.01 -8.61
CA TYR A 123 -3.93 1.95 -9.10
C TYR A 123 -3.32 2.74 -7.91
N PRO A 124 -1.99 2.80 -7.78
CA PRO A 124 -1.36 3.47 -6.65
C PRO A 124 -1.58 4.98 -6.68
N LEU A 125 -1.69 5.58 -5.48
CA LEU A 125 -1.79 7.02 -5.33
C LEU A 125 -0.50 7.70 -5.81
N GLN A 126 -0.65 8.64 -6.73
CA GLN A 126 0.47 9.37 -7.30
C GLN A 126 0.94 10.49 -6.36
N ARG A 127 2.25 10.70 -6.35
CA ARG A 127 2.86 11.90 -5.81
C ARG A 127 2.89 12.97 -6.90
N THR A 128 2.39 14.17 -6.59
CA THR A 128 2.37 15.28 -7.53
C THR A 128 3.03 16.50 -6.90
N VAL A 129 3.81 17.20 -7.69
CA VAL A 129 4.40 18.50 -7.31
C VAL A 129 4.09 19.50 -8.42
N ASN A 130 3.55 20.65 -8.05
CA ASN A 130 3.19 21.72 -8.96
C ASN A 130 3.90 23.01 -8.53
N VAL A 131 4.26 23.81 -9.53
CA VAL A 131 4.73 25.19 -9.35
C VAL A 131 3.72 26.07 -10.07
N GLY A 132 3.25 27.11 -9.40
CA GLY A 132 2.24 28.01 -9.96
C GLY A 132 2.58 29.47 -9.74
N LEU A 133 2.08 30.29 -10.66
CA LEU A 133 2.09 31.75 -10.60
C LEU A 133 0.66 32.24 -10.73
N GLN A 134 0.22 33.05 -9.77
CA GLN A 134 -1.06 33.75 -9.79
C GLN A 134 -0.77 35.24 -9.96
N LEU A 135 -1.35 35.86 -10.96
CA LEU A 135 -1.24 37.30 -11.21
C LEU A 135 -2.57 37.97 -10.89
N ASN A 136 -2.49 39.14 -10.23
CA ASN A 136 -3.62 39.98 -9.91
C ASN A 136 -3.44 41.31 -10.71
N PHE A 137 -4.36 41.62 -11.57
CA PHE A 137 -4.37 42.85 -12.39
C PHE A 137 -5.36 43.87 -11.81
#